data_68f355b6611c11ba1f658291478af9dd
#
_entry.id   68f355b6611c11ba1f658291478af9dd
#
_cell.length_a   1.000
_cell.length_b   1.000
_cell.length_c   1.000
_cell.angle_alpha   90.00
_cell.angle_beta   90.00
_cell.angle_gamma   90.00
#
_symmetry.space_group_name_H-M   'P 1'
#
loop_
_entity.id
_entity.type
_entity.pdbx_description
1 polymer ?
#
loop_
_entity_poly.entity_id
_entity_poly.type
_entity_poly.pdbx_seq_one_letter_code
_entity_poly.pdbx_strand_id
1 'polypeptide(L)'
;DTSKIQPGSLSPYPGYKHYHLHMPQVKDGYAYLAYCGYGLVILDVHDVTLPKYVGSLKIDPPFSDFISCHTALPMSGYNKDYLILTQEMGGDGRHAQFAGIVDISDKTQPTLVSMFPPYSVPEDAPFKNYVEKGGRPGLHNFHQPQGQPHYENRPDRQYLTCFNGGIRVYDTSDIFNLREI
;
A
#
# COMPACT_ATOMS: atom_id res chain seq x y z
N ASP A 1 15.20 -15.66 0.44
CA ASP A 1 16.57 -15.33 0.80
C ASP A 1 16.63 -13.86 1.28
N THR A 2 16.57 -13.64 2.58
CA THR A 2 16.64 -12.30 3.20
C THR A 2 18.03 -11.67 3.13
N SER A 3 19.05 -12.41 2.64
CA SER A 3 20.42 -11.89 2.52
C SER A 3 20.57 -10.75 1.49
N LYS A 4 19.59 -10.62 0.57
CA LYS A 4 19.53 -9.53 -0.42
C LYS A 4 18.77 -8.29 0.07
N ILE A 5 18.09 -8.39 1.20
CA ILE A 5 17.44 -7.26 1.84
C ILE A 5 18.52 -6.51 2.61
N GLN A 6 19.00 -5.39 2.04
CA GLN A 6 20.04 -4.60 2.68
C GLN A 6 19.54 -4.07 4.03
N PRO A 7 20.25 -4.33 5.14
CA PRO A 7 19.93 -3.72 6.41
C PRO A 7 20.35 -2.25 6.36
N GLY A 8 19.45 -1.34 6.08
CA GLY A 8 19.85 0.04 5.90
C GLY A 8 18.79 1.11 5.92
N SER A 9 17.48 0.81 5.92
CA SER A 9 16.52 1.85 6.21
C SER A 9 16.51 2.08 7.73
N LEU A 10 16.98 3.24 8.13
CA LEU A 10 16.81 3.71 9.50
C LEU A 10 15.31 4.01 9.66
N SER A 11 14.61 3.23 10.48
CA SER A 11 13.34 3.67 11.02
C SER A 11 13.54 5.07 11.61
N PRO A 12 12.59 6.02 11.46
CA PRO A 12 12.64 7.31 12.15
C PRO A 12 12.68 7.15 13.68
N TYR A 13 12.45 5.95 14.18
CA TYR A 13 12.62 5.58 15.58
C TYR A 13 13.97 4.92 15.77
N PRO A 14 14.98 5.60 16.41
CA PRO A 14 16.30 5.02 16.64
C PRO A 14 16.20 3.68 17.37
N GLY A 15 16.76 2.63 16.77
CA GLY A 15 16.79 1.28 17.35
C GLY A 15 15.75 0.30 16.81
N TYR A 16 14.78 0.73 16.01
CA TYR A 16 13.78 -0.17 15.40
C TYR A 16 14.06 -0.40 13.92
N LYS A 17 14.39 -1.63 13.56
CA LYS A 17 14.46 -2.09 12.15
C LYS A 17 13.24 -2.95 11.86
N HIS A 18 12.23 -2.37 11.21
CA HIS A 18 11.02 -3.09 10.86
C HIS A 18 11.15 -3.79 9.50
N TYR A 19 11.98 -4.82 9.43
CA TYR A 19 12.02 -5.70 8.27
C TYR A 19 11.18 -6.94 8.56
N HIS A 20 9.88 -6.83 8.46
CA HIS A 20 8.98 -7.97 8.55
C HIS A 20 7.96 -7.95 7.44
N LEU A 21 7.53 -9.12 7.03
CA LEU A 21 6.42 -9.26 6.12
C LEU A 21 5.13 -8.95 6.87
N HIS A 22 4.36 -7.96 6.36
CA HIS A 22 3.06 -7.65 6.92
C HIS A 22 1.97 -8.51 6.29
N MET A 23 1.83 -8.45 4.97
CA MET A 23 0.78 -9.19 4.27
C MET A 23 1.23 -9.64 2.87
N PRO A 24 1.06 -10.93 2.52
CA PRO A 24 1.16 -11.41 1.16
C PRO A 24 -0.19 -11.30 0.45
N GLN A 25 -0.20 -10.92 -0.82
CA GLN A 25 -1.30 -11.10 -1.74
C GLN A 25 -0.82 -11.99 -2.88
N VAL A 26 -1.57 -13.07 -3.16
CA VAL A 26 -1.21 -13.99 -4.23
C VAL A 26 -2.22 -13.86 -5.37
N LYS A 27 -1.69 -13.65 -6.59
CA LYS A 27 -2.48 -13.55 -7.79
C LYS A 27 -1.67 -14.06 -8.99
N ASP A 28 -2.30 -14.87 -9.82
CA ASP A 28 -1.75 -15.36 -11.10
C ASP A 28 -0.35 -15.97 -10.95
N GLY A 29 -0.12 -16.78 -9.90
CA GLY A 29 1.16 -17.45 -9.64
C GLY A 29 2.27 -16.56 -9.09
N TYR A 30 1.96 -15.31 -8.70
CA TYR A 30 2.89 -14.39 -8.06
C TYR A 30 2.42 -13.99 -6.66
N ALA A 31 3.35 -13.91 -5.73
CA ALA A 31 3.13 -13.35 -4.40
C ALA A 31 3.68 -11.92 -4.34
N TYR A 32 2.81 -10.97 -4.01
CA TYR A 32 3.13 -9.57 -3.81
C TYR A 32 3.20 -9.32 -2.32
N LEU A 33 4.38 -9.05 -1.83
CA LEU A 33 4.69 -8.99 -0.40
C LEU A 33 4.83 -7.53 0.03
N ALA A 34 3.96 -7.10 0.95
CA ALA A 34 4.16 -5.85 1.67
C ALA A 34 5.21 -6.07 2.77
N TYR A 35 6.45 -5.70 2.46
CA TYR A 35 7.58 -5.93 3.34
C TYR A 35 7.95 -4.63 4.06
N CYS A 36 7.42 -4.45 5.27
CA CYS A 36 7.60 -3.24 6.06
C CYS A 36 9.05 -2.78 6.12
N GLY A 37 9.29 -1.48 6.04
CA GLY A 37 10.62 -0.88 6.06
C GLY A 37 11.46 -1.10 4.79
N TYR A 38 10.99 -1.97 3.88
CA TYR A 38 11.65 -2.19 2.59
C TYR A 38 10.78 -1.68 1.42
N GLY A 39 9.55 -2.16 1.34
CA GLY A 39 8.63 -1.86 0.25
C GLY A 39 7.97 -3.11 -0.32
N LEU A 40 7.77 -3.14 -1.62
CA LEU A 40 7.22 -4.27 -2.35
C LEU A 40 8.32 -5.29 -2.67
N VAL A 41 8.02 -6.58 -2.44
CA VAL A 41 8.81 -7.71 -2.96
C VAL A 41 7.87 -8.62 -3.75
N ILE A 42 8.30 -9.07 -4.92
CA ILE A 42 7.53 -9.96 -5.80
C ILE A 42 8.26 -11.29 -5.90
N LEU A 43 7.51 -12.37 -5.63
CA LEU A 43 8.00 -13.74 -5.80
C LEU A 43 7.16 -14.47 -6.86
N ASP A 44 7.78 -15.29 -7.66
CA ASP A 44 7.13 -16.35 -8.44
C ASP A 44 6.83 -17.51 -7.50
N VAL A 45 5.56 -17.89 -7.40
CA VAL A 45 5.05 -18.97 -6.56
C VAL A 45 4.21 -19.98 -7.37
N HIS A 46 4.46 -20.09 -8.69
CA HIS A 46 3.84 -21.16 -9.49
C HIS A 46 4.20 -22.53 -8.93
N ASP A 47 5.41 -22.69 -8.41
CA ASP A 47 5.77 -23.77 -7.52
C ASP A 47 5.87 -23.25 -6.08
N VAL A 48 4.84 -23.48 -5.28
CA VAL A 48 4.78 -23.03 -3.88
C VAL A 48 5.85 -23.63 -2.98
N THR A 49 6.46 -24.75 -3.41
CA THR A 49 7.53 -25.41 -2.65
C THR A 49 8.90 -24.79 -2.94
N LEU A 50 9.01 -23.99 -4.00
CA LEU A 50 10.25 -23.34 -4.42
C LEU A 50 10.00 -21.89 -4.89
N PRO A 51 9.59 -20.96 -4.01
CA PRO A 51 9.40 -19.57 -4.37
C PRO A 51 10.67 -18.93 -4.92
N LYS A 52 10.55 -18.17 -6.01
CA LYS A 52 11.67 -17.49 -6.65
C LYS A 52 11.50 -15.97 -6.58
N TYR A 53 12.57 -15.26 -6.26
CA TYR A 53 12.58 -13.80 -6.33
C TYR A 53 12.43 -13.34 -7.79
N VAL A 54 11.56 -12.37 -8.02
CA VAL A 54 11.31 -11.76 -9.33
C VAL A 54 11.79 -10.31 -9.34
N GLY A 55 11.28 -9.48 -8.43
CA GLY A 55 11.62 -8.08 -8.38
C GLY A 55 11.19 -7.42 -7.09
N SER A 56 11.55 -6.14 -6.92
CA SER A 56 11.15 -5.36 -5.75
C SER A 56 11.15 -3.88 -6.04
N LEU A 57 10.36 -3.13 -5.26
CA LEU A 57 10.35 -1.67 -5.24
C LEU A 57 10.58 -1.19 -3.82
N LYS A 58 11.70 -0.49 -3.62
CA LYS A 58 11.99 0.18 -2.35
C LYS A 58 11.28 1.53 -2.31
N ILE A 59 10.57 1.81 -1.23
CA ILE A 59 9.83 3.07 -1.05
C ILE A 59 10.39 3.96 0.07
N ASP A 60 11.25 3.44 0.89
CA ASP A 60 11.92 4.16 1.97
C ASP A 60 13.43 4.32 1.68
N PRO A 61 13.96 5.56 1.50
CA PRO A 61 13.24 6.83 1.41
C PRO A 61 12.49 6.99 0.07
N PRO A 62 11.58 7.97 -0.10
CA PRO A 62 11.26 9.08 0.81
C PRO A 62 10.12 8.79 1.78
N PHE A 63 9.40 7.67 1.63
CA PHE A 63 8.20 7.37 2.41
C PHE A 63 8.52 6.54 3.66
N SER A 64 9.35 7.11 4.53
CA SER A 64 9.74 6.45 5.77
C SER A 64 8.65 6.55 6.81
N ASP A 65 8.22 5.40 7.36
CA ASP A 65 7.33 5.34 8.51
C ASP A 65 7.55 4.01 9.26
N PHE A 66 6.86 3.86 10.40
CA PHE A 66 6.86 2.64 11.22
C PHE A 66 6.46 1.39 10.40
N ILE A 67 5.44 1.52 9.56
CA ILE A 67 5.02 0.50 8.58
C ILE A 67 4.99 1.13 7.19
N SER A 68 6.18 1.33 6.62
CA SER A 68 6.34 1.99 5.33
C SER A 68 5.66 1.26 4.18
N CYS A 69 5.53 -0.08 4.26
CA CYS A 69 4.76 -0.88 3.32
C CYS A 69 3.87 -1.86 4.08
N HIS A 70 2.58 -1.56 4.11
CA HIS A 70 1.56 -2.33 4.81
C HIS A 70 0.79 -3.28 3.90
N THR A 71 0.33 -2.77 2.76
CA THR A 71 -0.50 -3.51 1.81
C THR A 71 0.09 -3.42 0.41
N ALA A 72 0.15 -4.55 -0.28
CA ALA A 72 0.53 -4.67 -1.69
C ALA A 72 -0.61 -5.42 -2.40
N LEU A 73 -1.59 -4.68 -2.98
CA LEU A 73 -2.83 -5.22 -3.52
C LEU A 73 -2.83 -5.18 -5.05
N PRO A 74 -2.68 -6.31 -5.77
CA PRO A 74 -2.82 -6.35 -7.22
C PRO A 74 -4.24 -5.95 -7.66
N MET A 75 -4.34 -5.03 -8.59
CA MET A 75 -5.61 -4.57 -9.16
C MET A 75 -6.20 -5.61 -10.13
N SER A 76 -7.42 -5.39 -10.56
CA SER A 76 -8.18 -6.31 -11.42
C SER A 76 -8.66 -5.65 -12.71
N GLY A 77 -9.28 -6.43 -13.58
CA GLY A 77 -9.87 -5.95 -14.82
C GLY A 77 -8.84 -5.32 -15.76
N TYR A 78 -9.16 -4.17 -16.33
CA TYR A 78 -8.26 -3.45 -17.23
C TYR A 78 -7.04 -2.82 -16.51
N ASN A 79 -7.07 -2.73 -15.17
CA ASN A 79 -5.95 -2.29 -14.34
C ASN A 79 -5.09 -3.46 -13.80
N LYS A 80 -5.20 -4.67 -14.36
CA LYS A 80 -4.52 -5.89 -13.89
C LYS A 80 -2.99 -5.81 -13.84
N ASP A 81 -2.40 -4.91 -14.62
CA ASP A 81 -0.94 -4.71 -14.68
C ASP A 81 -0.45 -3.67 -13.67
N TYR A 82 -1.33 -3.28 -12.72
CA TYR A 82 -1.02 -2.36 -11.65
C TYR A 82 -1.30 -2.97 -10.28
N LEU A 83 -0.64 -2.39 -9.28
CA LEU A 83 -0.74 -2.78 -7.89
C LEU A 83 -0.90 -1.53 -7.02
N ILE A 84 -1.76 -1.59 -6.02
CA ILE A 84 -1.86 -0.57 -4.98
C ILE A 84 -0.87 -0.90 -3.86
N LEU A 85 -0.03 0.08 -3.50
CA LEU A 85 0.91 -0.02 -2.40
C LEU A 85 0.57 1.03 -1.35
N THR A 86 0.43 0.65 -0.07
CA THR A 86 0.10 1.59 1.01
C THR A 86 1.01 1.45 2.20
N GLN A 87 1.18 2.57 2.92
CA GLN A 87 1.66 2.60 4.29
C GLN A 87 0.53 2.28 5.27
N GLU A 88 0.91 1.92 6.49
CA GLU A 88 0.11 2.13 7.69
C GLU A 88 0.86 3.08 8.61
N MET A 89 0.26 4.22 8.89
CA MET A 89 0.94 5.24 9.68
C MET A 89 1.03 4.88 11.15
N GLY A 90 2.20 5.04 11.72
CA GLY A 90 2.45 4.99 13.17
C GLY A 90 2.01 6.28 13.86
N GLY A 91 1.09 6.17 14.76
CA GLY A 91 0.77 6.95 15.95
C GLY A 91 0.53 8.46 15.90
N ASP A 92 1.38 9.31 15.37
CA ASP A 92 1.31 10.76 15.65
C ASP A 92 0.82 11.63 14.48
N GLY A 93 0.57 11.06 13.32
CA GLY A 93 0.01 11.79 12.18
C GLY A 93 0.94 12.81 11.50
N ARG A 94 2.21 12.84 11.86
CA ARG A 94 3.14 13.88 11.41
C ARG A 94 3.93 13.52 10.15
N HIS A 95 3.90 12.25 9.75
CA HIS A 95 4.65 11.77 8.59
C HIS A 95 3.80 11.80 7.32
N ALA A 96 4.45 11.97 6.18
CA ALA A 96 3.79 11.91 4.89
C ALA A 96 3.13 10.55 4.69
N GLN A 97 1.83 10.56 4.42
CA GLN A 97 1.08 9.35 4.14
C GLN A 97 1.24 8.97 2.69
N PHE A 98 1.40 7.68 2.44
CA PHE A 98 1.61 7.15 1.12
C PHE A 98 0.59 6.06 0.79
N ALA A 99 -0.15 6.29 -0.30
CA ALA A 99 -0.81 5.25 -1.07
C ALA A 99 -0.55 5.53 -2.54
N GLY A 100 -0.10 4.56 -3.28
CA GLY A 100 0.28 4.75 -4.67
C GLY A 100 -0.02 3.56 -5.56
N ILE A 101 0.02 3.81 -6.85
CA ILE A 101 -0.10 2.80 -7.90
C ILE A 101 1.29 2.45 -8.40
N VAL A 102 1.58 1.17 -8.44
CA VAL A 102 2.81 0.59 -8.96
C VAL A 102 2.49 -0.14 -10.25
N ASP A 103 3.19 0.18 -11.32
CA ASP A 103 3.20 -0.60 -12.55
C ASP A 103 3.98 -1.90 -12.31
N ILE A 104 3.33 -3.03 -12.55
CA ILE A 104 3.86 -4.40 -12.44
C ILE A 104 3.75 -5.17 -13.76
N SER A 105 3.59 -4.46 -14.88
CA SER A 105 3.59 -5.08 -16.22
C SER A 105 4.91 -5.81 -16.45
N ASP A 106 6.04 -5.20 -16.06
CA ASP A 106 7.32 -5.88 -15.86
C ASP A 106 7.57 -6.09 -14.37
N LYS A 107 7.29 -7.31 -13.89
CA LYS A 107 7.44 -7.66 -12.47
C LYS A 107 8.90 -7.66 -11.98
N THR A 108 9.86 -7.64 -12.90
CA THR A 108 11.29 -7.56 -12.54
C THR A 108 11.71 -6.11 -12.20
N GLN A 109 10.93 -5.11 -12.68
CA GLN A 109 11.20 -3.68 -12.49
C GLN A 109 9.92 -2.91 -12.10
N PRO A 110 9.26 -3.27 -10.98
CA PRO A 110 8.05 -2.56 -10.55
C PRO A 110 8.34 -1.08 -10.30
N THR A 111 7.46 -0.21 -10.80
CA THR A 111 7.68 1.24 -10.80
C THR A 111 6.48 1.98 -10.23
N LEU A 112 6.70 2.90 -9.28
CA LEU A 112 5.67 3.80 -8.77
C LEU A 112 5.30 4.81 -9.86
N VAL A 113 4.03 4.83 -10.27
CA VAL A 113 3.56 5.65 -11.41
C VAL A 113 2.54 6.71 -11.03
N SER A 114 1.84 6.56 -9.90
CA SER A 114 0.83 7.51 -9.45
C SER A 114 0.65 7.43 -7.94
N MET A 115 0.07 8.48 -7.34
CA MET A 115 -0.25 8.52 -5.91
C MET A 115 -1.71 8.89 -5.70
N PHE A 116 -2.34 8.28 -4.72
CA PHE A 116 -3.67 8.70 -4.26
C PHE A 116 -3.57 10.09 -3.63
N PRO A 117 -4.52 10.99 -3.94
CA PRO A 117 -4.58 12.29 -3.26
C PRO A 117 -4.89 12.08 -1.78
N PRO A 118 -4.45 13.01 -0.90
CA PRO A 118 -4.87 13.02 0.48
C PRO A 118 -6.39 13.07 0.59
N TYR A 119 -6.96 12.32 1.54
CA TYR A 119 -8.40 12.35 1.78
C TYR A 119 -8.84 13.67 2.40
N SER A 120 -9.99 14.14 1.93
CA SER A 120 -10.54 15.46 2.29
C SER A 120 -11.13 15.48 3.70
N VAL A 121 -11.14 16.68 4.30
CA VAL A 121 -11.94 16.97 5.50
C VAL A 121 -13.25 17.57 5.03
N PRO A 122 -14.43 17.12 5.54
CA PRO A 122 -15.70 17.74 5.21
C PRO A 122 -15.71 19.25 5.56
N GLU A 123 -16.36 20.06 4.72
CA GLU A 123 -16.39 21.52 4.89
C GLU A 123 -17.03 21.96 6.22
N ASP A 124 -18.01 21.18 6.71
CA ASP A 124 -18.73 21.42 7.97
C ASP A 124 -18.08 20.73 9.18
N ALA A 125 -16.91 20.11 9.02
CA ALA A 125 -16.25 19.43 10.12
C ALA A 125 -15.80 20.40 11.22
N PRO A 126 -15.98 20.07 12.51
CA PRO A 126 -15.54 20.89 13.62
C PRO A 126 -14.02 20.85 13.88
N PHE A 127 -13.24 20.38 12.90
CA PHE A 127 -11.78 20.24 12.95
C PHE A 127 -11.17 20.56 11.58
N LYS A 128 -9.93 21.05 11.55
CA LYS A 128 -9.24 21.43 10.30
C LYS A 128 -8.53 20.26 9.61
N ASN A 129 -8.18 19.24 10.38
CA ASN A 129 -7.50 18.05 9.89
C ASN A 129 -7.75 16.88 10.86
N TYR A 130 -7.44 15.66 10.42
CA TYR A 130 -7.72 14.45 11.19
C TYR A 130 -6.78 14.26 12.40
N VAL A 131 -5.66 14.98 12.47
CA VAL A 131 -4.82 15.02 13.68
C VAL A 131 -5.52 15.81 14.77
N GLU A 132 -6.09 16.98 14.43
CA GLU A 132 -6.88 17.81 15.35
C GLU A 132 -8.16 17.11 15.82
N LYS A 133 -8.81 16.31 14.95
CA LYS A 133 -9.97 15.48 15.33
C LYS A 133 -9.65 14.56 16.51
N GLY A 134 -8.40 14.17 16.66
CA GLY A 134 -7.95 13.20 17.66
C GLY A 134 -8.19 11.74 17.24
N GLY A 135 -7.69 10.80 18.02
CA GLY A 135 -7.60 9.41 17.66
C GLY A 135 -6.42 9.14 16.72
N ARG A 136 -6.42 7.99 16.07
CA ARG A 136 -5.37 7.61 15.13
C ARG A 136 -5.75 8.09 13.72
N PRO A 137 -5.04 9.04 13.12
CA PRO A 137 -5.21 9.40 11.71
C PRO A 137 -4.43 8.44 10.82
N GLY A 138 -4.70 8.47 9.51
CA GLY A 138 -3.85 7.84 8.51
C GLY A 138 -4.50 6.75 7.68
N LEU A 139 -3.75 6.31 6.70
CA LEU A 139 -4.14 5.25 5.78
C LEU A 139 -4.00 3.88 6.45
N HIS A 140 -4.79 2.90 5.98
CA HIS A 140 -4.69 1.53 6.45
C HIS A 140 -4.87 0.53 5.31
N ASN A 141 -6.07 -0.06 5.16
CA ASN A 141 -6.30 -1.11 4.17
C ASN A 141 -7.17 -0.64 3.02
N PHE A 142 -6.80 -1.01 1.81
CA PHE A 142 -7.75 -1.09 0.72
C PHE A 142 -8.64 -2.32 0.84
N HIS A 143 -9.88 -2.20 0.35
CA HIS A 143 -10.78 -3.33 0.22
C HIS A 143 -10.17 -4.39 -0.69
N GLN A 144 -10.10 -5.61 -0.20
CA GLN A 144 -9.38 -6.71 -0.85
C GLN A 144 -10.21 -7.99 -0.83
N PRO A 145 -9.99 -8.91 -1.81
CA PRO A 145 -10.71 -10.17 -1.84
C PRO A 145 -10.35 -11.02 -0.62
N GLN A 146 -11.38 -11.42 0.12
CA GLN A 146 -11.25 -12.29 1.30
C GLN A 146 -12.24 -13.48 1.22
N GLY A 147 -12.70 -13.82 0.02
CA GLY A 147 -13.64 -14.91 -0.19
C GLY A 147 -15.09 -14.63 0.24
N GLN A 148 -15.43 -13.37 0.57
CA GLN A 148 -16.81 -13.00 0.91
C GLN A 148 -17.69 -12.98 -0.36
N PRO A 149 -18.97 -13.41 -0.26
CA PRO A 149 -19.87 -13.40 -1.41
C PRO A 149 -20.27 -12.00 -1.90
N HIS A 150 -20.04 -10.97 -1.08
CA HIS A 150 -20.39 -9.57 -1.38
C HIS A 150 -19.15 -8.70 -1.66
N TYR A 151 -18.00 -9.32 -1.94
CA TYR A 151 -16.82 -8.59 -2.33
C TYR A 151 -17.06 -7.87 -3.68
N GLU A 152 -16.91 -6.54 -3.68
CA GLU A 152 -16.97 -5.75 -4.90
C GLU A 152 -15.57 -5.65 -5.52
N ASN A 153 -15.35 -6.35 -6.62
CA ASN A 153 -14.10 -6.31 -7.38
C ASN A 153 -14.25 -5.39 -8.60
N ARG A 154 -13.93 -4.13 -8.42
CA ARG A 154 -14.05 -3.10 -9.47
C ARG A 154 -12.69 -2.50 -9.81
N PRO A 155 -12.29 -2.45 -11.09
CA PRO A 155 -11.05 -1.79 -11.49
C PRO A 155 -11.14 -0.26 -11.44
N ASP A 156 -12.35 0.31 -11.53
CA ASP A 156 -12.62 1.74 -11.60
C ASP A 156 -12.88 2.40 -10.24
N ARG A 157 -12.92 1.61 -9.16
CA ARG A 157 -13.23 2.13 -7.83
C ARG A 157 -12.50 1.35 -6.74
N GLN A 158 -11.91 2.07 -5.81
CA GLN A 158 -11.22 1.49 -4.67
C GLN A 158 -11.70 2.11 -3.36
N TYR A 159 -11.80 1.28 -2.32
CA TYR A 159 -12.24 1.67 -0.99
C TYR A 159 -11.08 1.56 -0.02
N LEU A 160 -10.77 2.65 0.67
CA LEU A 160 -9.66 2.76 1.60
C LEU A 160 -10.16 3.06 3.01
N THR A 161 -9.72 2.32 3.99
CA THR A 161 -9.93 2.66 5.39
C THR A 161 -8.85 3.61 5.88
N CYS A 162 -9.26 4.66 6.60
CA CYS A 162 -8.38 5.73 7.08
C CYS A 162 -8.59 5.97 8.57
N PHE A 163 -8.55 4.94 9.42
CA PHE A 163 -8.77 5.01 10.86
C PHE A 163 -9.84 6.04 11.28
N ASN A 164 -9.45 7.14 11.96
CA ASN A 164 -10.39 8.22 12.35
C ASN A 164 -10.93 9.01 11.15
N GLY A 165 -10.33 8.89 9.96
CA GLY A 165 -10.81 9.43 8.69
C GLY A 165 -11.98 8.64 8.09
N GLY A 166 -12.25 7.42 8.60
CA GLY A 166 -13.35 6.57 8.12
C GLY A 166 -13.00 5.84 6.81
N ILE A 167 -14.03 5.55 6.01
CA ILE A 167 -13.88 4.93 4.70
C ILE A 167 -13.81 6.03 3.65
N ARG A 168 -12.85 5.91 2.74
CA ARG A 168 -12.66 6.79 1.59
C ARG A 168 -12.85 6.00 0.30
N VAL A 169 -13.42 6.63 -0.70
CA VAL A 169 -13.69 6.01 -2.00
C VAL A 169 -12.95 6.79 -3.06
N TYR A 170 -12.24 6.09 -3.92
CA TYR A 170 -11.47 6.68 -5.00
C TYR A 170 -11.90 6.14 -6.35
N ASP A 171 -12.09 7.05 -7.30
CA ASP A 171 -12.18 6.74 -8.72
C ASP A 171 -10.77 6.38 -9.23
N THR A 172 -10.66 5.17 -9.74
CA THR A 172 -9.42 4.61 -10.31
C THR A 172 -9.61 4.21 -11.78
N SER A 173 -10.60 4.79 -12.46
CA SER A 173 -10.84 4.57 -13.88
C SER A 173 -9.67 5.07 -14.75
N ASP A 174 -9.01 6.14 -14.30
CA ASP A 174 -7.74 6.63 -14.82
C ASP A 174 -6.72 6.65 -13.68
N ILE A 175 -5.79 5.70 -13.70
CA ILE A 175 -4.77 5.55 -12.64
C ILE A 175 -3.80 6.74 -12.54
N PHE A 176 -3.71 7.58 -13.57
CA PHE A 176 -2.88 8.79 -13.57
C PHE A 176 -3.65 10.03 -13.10
N ASN A 177 -4.97 9.91 -12.88
CA ASN A 177 -5.85 10.99 -12.43
C ASN A 177 -6.81 10.50 -11.33
N LEU A 178 -6.24 9.96 -10.28
CA LEU A 178 -6.98 9.42 -9.13
C LEU A 178 -7.74 10.54 -8.41
N ARG A 179 -9.00 10.27 -8.03
CA ARG A 179 -9.87 11.25 -7.35
C ARG A 179 -10.63 10.59 -6.21
N GLU A 180 -10.72 11.29 -5.05
CA GLU A 180 -11.70 10.95 -4.02
C GLU A 180 -13.11 11.33 -4.52
N ILE A 181 -14.11 10.45 -4.29
CA ILE A 181 -15.50 10.61 -4.76
C ILE A 181 -16.51 10.38 -3.63
#